data_e54368d7c1ace544ce724d465aa9ab5b
#
_entry.id   e54368d7c1ace544ce724d465aa9ab5b
#
_cell.length_a   1.000
_cell.length_b   1.000
_cell.length_c   1.000
_cell.angle_alpha   90.00
_cell.angle_beta   90.00
_cell.angle_gamma   90.00
#
_symmetry.space_group_name_H-M   'P 1'
#
loop_
_entity.id
_entity.type
_entity.pdbx_description
1 polymer ?
#
loop_
_entity_poly.entity_id
_entity_poly.type
_entity_poly.pdbx_seq_one_letter_code
_entity_poly.pdbx_strand_id
1 'polypeptide(L)'
;LCQSCASAAEMSESELMASLSLMDVDPSEIAHLDKVMKSEGCSKCQNLGYRGRVGIFELMRMSDAIHSLVIKSASAPDIREVALEEGMSTLQGSGWAQIKRGLTNLAEVIRDAYGRGEEDYTSIDA
;
A
#
# COMPACT_ATOMS: atom_id res chain seq x y z
N LEU A 1 9.53 9.67 -2.24
CA LEU A 1 10.92 9.94 -1.87
C LEU A 1 11.56 10.98 -2.79
N CYS A 2 12.49 11.75 -2.26
CA CYS A 2 13.33 12.64 -3.05
C CYS A 2 14.44 11.83 -3.72
N GLN A 3 14.42 11.75 -5.05
CA GLN A 3 15.38 10.93 -5.82
C GLN A 3 16.83 11.43 -5.72
N SER A 4 17.05 12.67 -5.20
CA SER A 4 18.40 13.23 -5.03
C SER A 4 19.06 12.83 -3.73
N CYS A 5 18.33 12.34 -2.74
CA CYS A 5 18.86 12.01 -1.41
C CYS A 5 18.25 10.75 -0.78
N ALA A 6 17.38 10.04 -1.47
CA ALA A 6 16.93 8.74 -1.00
C ALA A 6 18.11 7.77 -0.97
N SER A 7 18.24 7.00 0.09
CA SER A 7 19.28 5.99 0.30
C SER A 7 18.68 4.63 0.62
N ALA A 8 19.48 3.57 0.55
CA ALA A 8 19.03 2.26 1.00
C ALA A 8 18.82 2.27 2.53
N ALA A 9 17.70 1.73 2.98
CA ALA A 9 17.45 1.49 4.39
C ALA A 9 18.22 0.23 4.84
N GLU A 10 18.83 0.31 6.01
CA GLU A 10 19.34 -0.86 6.70
C GLU A 10 18.21 -1.43 7.54
N MET A 11 17.61 -2.52 7.07
CA MET A 11 16.55 -3.24 7.77
C MET A 11 16.94 -4.70 7.89
N SER A 12 16.68 -5.30 9.04
CA SER A 12 16.78 -6.73 9.22
C SER A 12 15.63 -7.43 8.48
N GLU A 13 15.84 -8.70 8.13
CA GLU A 13 14.80 -9.53 7.51
C GLU A 13 13.54 -9.61 8.39
N SER A 14 13.71 -9.67 9.72
CA SER A 14 12.60 -9.71 10.67
C SER A 14 11.77 -8.41 10.69
N GLU A 15 12.40 -7.24 10.57
CA GLU A 15 11.70 -5.95 10.47
C GLU A 15 10.95 -5.83 9.15
N LEU A 16 11.56 -6.31 8.07
CA LEU A 16 10.93 -6.31 6.76
C LEU A 16 9.72 -7.26 6.75
N MET A 17 9.85 -8.47 7.29
CA MET A 17 8.76 -9.43 7.43
C MET A 17 7.59 -8.88 8.26
N ALA A 18 7.88 -8.21 9.37
CA ALA A 18 6.85 -7.57 10.19
C ALA A 18 6.11 -6.48 9.40
N SER A 19 6.83 -5.69 8.62
CA SER A 19 6.24 -4.64 7.79
C SER A 19 5.35 -5.20 6.67
N LEU A 20 5.78 -6.29 6.02
CA LEU A 20 4.98 -6.98 5.00
C LEU A 20 3.71 -7.60 5.59
N SER A 21 3.82 -8.22 6.77
CA SER A 21 2.66 -8.76 7.48
C SER A 21 1.63 -7.67 7.80
N LEU A 22 2.09 -6.49 8.23
CA LEU A 22 1.20 -5.33 8.42
C LEU A 22 0.54 -4.87 7.12
N MET A 23 1.21 -5.03 5.98
CA MET A 23 0.71 -4.60 4.67
C MET A 23 -0.11 -5.68 3.95
N ASP A 24 -0.34 -6.84 4.57
CA ASP A 24 -0.99 -7.99 3.93
C ASP A 24 -0.34 -8.34 2.57
N VAL A 25 0.99 -8.26 2.52
CA VAL A 25 1.82 -8.59 1.36
C VAL A 25 2.49 -9.91 1.61
N ASP A 26 2.46 -10.79 0.60
CA ASP A 26 3.07 -12.12 0.69
C ASP A 26 4.57 -12.02 1.00
N PRO A 27 5.06 -12.72 2.03
CA PRO A 27 6.48 -12.72 2.40
C PRO A 27 7.42 -13.14 1.27
N SER A 28 6.98 -13.93 0.31
CA SER A 28 7.78 -14.32 -0.87
C SER A 28 8.19 -13.12 -1.74
N GLU A 29 7.46 -12.01 -1.65
CA GLU A 29 7.78 -10.77 -2.34
C GLU A 29 9.14 -10.16 -1.93
N ILE A 30 9.69 -10.55 -0.76
CA ILE A 30 11.05 -10.13 -0.33
C ILE A 30 12.10 -10.59 -1.34
N ALA A 31 11.95 -11.78 -1.91
CA ALA A 31 12.89 -12.32 -2.89
C ALA A 31 13.01 -11.45 -4.16
N HIS A 32 12.01 -10.63 -4.42
CA HIS A 32 11.93 -9.72 -5.57
C HIS A 32 12.26 -8.26 -5.21
N LEU A 33 12.75 -8.02 -4.00
CA LEU A 33 13.08 -6.70 -3.51
C LEU A 33 14.60 -6.51 -3.48
N ASP A 34 15.13 -5.65 -4.34
CA ASP A 34 16.56 -5.33 -4.32
C ASP A 34 16.95 -4.58 -3.03
N LYS A 35 16.15 -3.60 -2.65
CA LYS A 35 16.37 -2.76 -1.45
C LYS A 35 15.13 -1.96 -1.09
N VAL A 36 14.95 -1.73 0.18
CA VAL A 36 14.02 -0.72 0.69
C VAL A 36 14.73 0.63 0.71
N MET A 37 14.03 1.68 0.28
CA MET A 37 14.58 3.03 0.31
C MET A 37 14.06 3.80 1.52
N LYS A 38 14.90 4.68 2.07
CA LYS A 38 14.54 5.64 3.13
C LYS A 38 14.75 7.08 2.68
N SER A 39 14.08 8.01 3.35
CA SER A 39 14.26 9.45 3.17
C SER A 39 15.46 9.95 4.00
N GLU A 40 16.31 10.77 3.40
CA GLU A 40 17.42 11.40 4.13
C GLU A 40 17.18 12.91 4.34
N GLY A 41 16.97 13.64 3.29
CA GLY A 41 16.86 15.08 3.27
C GLY A 41 18.03 15.75 2.56
N CYS A 42 17.75 16.78 1.78
CA CYS A 42 18.77 17.60 1.12
C CYS A 42 18.19 18.97 0.75
N SER A 43 19.03 19.86 0.24
CA SER A 43 18.61 21.21 -0.17
C SER A 43 17.52 21.20 -1.25
N LYS A 44 17.51 20.21 -2.15
CA LYS A 44 16.51 20.11 -3.22
C LYS A 44 15.10 19.75 -2.72
N CYS A 45 14.99 19.09 -1.59
CA CYS A 45 13.73 18.76 -0.95
C CYS A 45 13.51 19.56 0.35
N GLN A 46 14.28 20.62 0.59
CA GLN A 46 14.20 21.45 1.81
C GLN A 46 14.35 20.61 3.10
N ASN A 47 15.23 19.62 3.05
CA ASN A 47 15.51 18.66 4.11
C ASN A 47 14.31 17.77 4.52
N LEU A 48 13.23 17.73 3.74
CA LEU A 48 12.05 16.89 4.02
C LEU A 48 12.28 15.42 3.68
N GLY A 49 13.22 15.10 2.78
CA GLY A 49 13.41 13.74 2.24
C GLY A 49 12.39 13.30 1.20
N TYR A 50 11.36 14.12 0.96
CA TYR A 50 10.27 13.83 0.02
C TYR A 50 10.09 14.96 -0.99
N ARG A 51 9.65 14.62 -2.19
CA ARG A 51 9.33 15.59 -3.24
C ARG A 51 8.26 15.06 -4.17
N GLY A 52 7.16 15.81 -4.28
CA GLY A 52 5.99 15.39 -5.05
C GLY A 52 5.18 14.31 -4.35
N ARG A 53 4.26 13.73 -5.07
CA ARG A 53 3.34 12.67 -4.61
C ARG A 53 3.24 11.58 -5.64
N VAL A 54 3.04 10.35 -5.19
CA VAL A 54 2.73 9.20 -6.03
C VAL A 54 1.39 8.63 -5.57
N GLY A 55 0.51 8.29 -6.52
CA GLY A 55 -0.77 7.68 -6.18
C GLY A 55 -0.62 6.19 -5.89
N ILE A 56 -1.37 5.72 -4.90
CA ILE A 56 -1.69 4.31 -4.70
C ILE A 56 -3.18 4.12 -4.93
N PHE A 57 -3.57 3.03 -5.56
CA PHE A 57 -4.95 2.82 -6.01
C PHE A 57 -5.38 1.39 -5.75
N GLU A 58 -6.62 1.24 -5.36
CA GLU A 58 -7.36 -0.01 -5.38
C GLU A 58 -8.50 0.16 -6.38
N LEU A 59 -8.57 -0.70 -7.38
CA LEU A 59 -9.55 -0.60 -8.45
C LEU A 59 -10.26 -1.95 -8.63
N MET A 60 -11.51 -2.01 -8.24
CA MET A 60 -12.38 -3.14 -8.49
C MET A 60 -13.12 -2.96 -9.82
N ARG A 61 -13.03 -3.96 -10.69
CA ARG A 61 -13.82 -3.99 -11.92
C ARG A 61 -15.19 -4.57 -11.62
N MET A 62 -16.24 -3.95 -12.16
CA MET A 62 -17.59 -4.54 -12.11
C MET A 62 -17.72 -5.63 -13.17
N SER A 63 -17.31 -6.85 -12.82
CA SER A 63 -17.52 -8.05 -13.62
C SER A 63 -18.94 -8.60 -13.46
N ASP A 64 -19.34 -9.53 -14.31
CA ASP A 64 -20.64 -10.21 -14.18
C ASP A 64 -20.75 -11.00 -12.85
N ALA A 65 -19.65 -11.56 -12.37
CA ALA A 65 -19.59 -12.25 -11.09
C ALA A 65 -19.84 -11.27 -9.93
N ILE A 66 -19.11 -10.15 -9.87
CA ILE A 66 -19.29 -9.11 -8.86
C ILE A 66 -20.69 -8.50 -8.95
N HIS A 67 -21.17 -8.20 -10.16
CA HIS A 67 -22.53 -7.69 -10.37
C HIS A 67 -23.59 -8.65 -9.79
N SER A 68 -23.42 -9.96 -10.02
CA SER A 68 -24.32 -10.96 -9.47
C SER A 68 -24.31 -11.02 -7.94
N LEU A 69 -23.14 -10.83 -7.30
CA LEU A 69 -23.01 -10.75 -5.85
C LEU A 69 -23.69 -9.50 -5.28
N VAL A 70 -23.52 -8.36 -5.94
CA VAL A 70 -24.16 -7.09 -5.54
C VAL A 70 -25.68 -7.21 -5.59
N ILE A 71 -26.26 -7.79 -6.66
CA ILE A 71 -27.71 -8.01 -6.78
C ILE A 71 -28.22 -8.91 -5.66
N LYS A 72 -27.45 -9.92 -5.26
CA LYS A 72 -27.79 -10.85 -4.17
C LYS A 72 -27.55 -10.27 -2.78
N SER A 73 -27.12 -9.01 -2.68
CA SER A 73 -26.74 -8.35 -1.42
C SER A 73 -25.69 -9.16 -0.64
N ALA A 74 -24.71 -9.73 -1.36
CA ALA A 74 -23.59 -10.44 -0.74
C ALA A 74 -22.77 -9.50 0.16
N SER A 75 -22.05 -10.08 1.12
CA SER A 75 -21.23 -9.30 2.04
C SER A 75 -20.05 -8.64 1.34
N ALA A 76 -19.52 -7.55 1.90
CA ALA A 76 -18.33 -6.90 1.36
C ALA A 76 -17.10 -7.84 1.30
N PRO A 77 -16.85 -8.70 2.30
CA PRO A 77 -15.80 -9.73 2.21
C PRO A 77 -15.97 -10.66 1.01
N ASP A 78 -17.17 -11.17 0.73
CA ASP A 78 -17.42 -12.07 -0.39
C ASP A 78 -17.13 -11.39 -1.74
N ILE A 79 -17.54 -10.12 -1.87
CA ILE A 79 -17.27 -9.31 -3.07
C ILE A 79 -15.76 -9.09 -3.22
N ARG A 80 -15.06 -8.78 -2.11
CA ARG A 80 -13.62 -8.57 -2.09
C ARG A 80 -12.85 -9.82 -2.52
N GLU A 81 -13.25 -10.99 -2.03
CA GLU A 81 -12.64 -12.27 -2.38
C GLU A 81 -12.67 -12.49 -3.89
N VAL A 82 -13.84 -12.37 -4.52
CA VAL A 82 -14.00 -12.50 -5.97
C VAL A 82 -13.21 -11.44 -6.73
N ALA A 83 -13.19 -10.20 -6.25
CA ALA A 83 -12.42 -9.13 -6.88
C ALA A 83 -10.91 -9.44 -6.89
N LEU A 84 -10.39 -9.99 -5.78
CA LEU A 84 -8.98 -10.39 -5.67
C LEU A 84 -8.66 -11.58 -6.60
N GLU A 85 -9.55 -12.58 -6.68
CA GLU A 85 -9.41 -13.70 -7.62
C GLU A 85 -9.40 -13.24 -9.08
N GLU A 86 -10.16 -12.18 -9.40
CA GLU A 86 -10.18 -11.56 -10.73
C GLU A 86 -8.97 -10.60 -10.97
N GLY A 87 -8.04 -10.51 -10.03
CA GLY A 87 -6.79 -9.75 -10.18
C GLY A 87 -6.86 -8.31 -9.69
N MET A 88 -7.81 -7.96 -8.82
CA MET A 88 -7.80 -6.66 -8.14
C MET A 88 -6.54 -6.55 -7.29
N SER A 89 -5.80 -5.45 -7.45
CA SER A 89 -4.70 -5.10 -6.54
C SER A 89 -5.26 -4.27 -5.40
N THR A 90 -4.92 -4.63 -4.18
CA THR A 90 -5.27 -3.85 -2.99
C THR A 90 -4.51 -2.54 -2.93
N LEU A 91 -4.97 -1.61 -2.09
CA LEU A 91 -4.26 -0.36 -1.82
C LEU A 91 -2.84 -0.64 -1.31
N GLN A 92 -2.68 -1.64 -0.44
CA GLN A 92 -1.41 -2.11 0.10
C GLN A 92 -0.52 -2.70 -1.00
N GLY A 93 -1.07 -3.56 -1.85
CA GLY A 93 -0.35 -4.13 -3.00
C GLY A 93 0.11 -3.05 -3.99
N SER A 94 -0.74 -2.05 -4.23
CA SER A 94 -0.37 -0.88 -5.03
C SER A 94 0.75 -0.08 -4.38
N GLY A 95 0.69 0.15 -3.06
CA GLY A 95 1.75 0.81 -2.29
C GLY A 95 3.06 0.03 -2.34
N TRP A 96 3.01 -1.30 -2.18
CA TRP A 96 4.16 -2.19 -2.29
C TRP A 96 4.84 -2.07 -3.66
N ALA A 97 4.07 -2.02 -4.73
CA ALA A 97 4.62 -1.80 -6.07
C ALA A 97 5.39 -0.48 -6.18
N GLN A 98 4.96 0.60 -5.50
CA GLN A 98 5.69 1.86 -5.47
C GLN A 98 6.95 1.80 -4.60
N ILE A 99 6.95 1.01 -3.51
CA ILE A 99 8.13 0.74 -2.68
C ILE A 99 9.19 0.02 -3.51
N LYS A 100 8.82 -1.05 -4.23
CA LYS A 100 9.74 -1.79 -5.13
C LYS A 100 10.37 -0.88 -6.19
N ARG A 101 9.66 0.14 -6.65
CA ARG A 101 10.17 1.14 -7.59
C ARG A 101 11.03 2.23 -6.95
N GLY A 102 11.18 2.24 -5.63
CA GLY A 102 11.93 3.26 -4.89
C GLY A 102 11.26 4.65 -4.88
N LEU A 103 9.97 4.74 -5.15
CA LEU A 103 9.24 6.00 -5.22
C LEU A 103 8.71 6.45 -3.85
N THR A 104 8.50 5.49 -2.95
CA THR A 104 8.07 5.72 -1.57
C THR A 104 8.76 4.74 -0.64
N ASN A 105 8.44 4.79 0.65
CA ASN A 105 8.96 3.85 1.65
C ASN A 105 7.82 3.17 2.42
N LEU A 106 8.18 2.18 3.24
CA LEU A 106 7.25 1.40 4.04
C LEU A 106 6.42 2.28 4.98
N ALA A 107 7.05 3.21 5.70
CA ALA A 107 6.37 4.05 6.68
C ALA A 107 5.26 4.91 6.06
N GLU A 108 5.50 5.49 4.87
CA GLU A 108 4.49 6.28 4.16
C GLU A 108 3.29 5.41 3.72
N VAL A 109 3.56 4.24 3.15
CA VAL A 109 2.49 3.34 2.69
C VAL A 109 1.68 2.79 3.87
N ILE A 110 2.35 2.37 4.94
CA ILE A 110 1.66 1.89 6.15
C ILE A 110 0.77 2.99 6.72
N ARG A 111 1.30 4.21 6.88
CA ARG A 111 0.51 5.33 7.39
C ARG A 111 -0.71 5.65 6.52
N ASP A 112 -0.55 5.68 5.20
CA ASP A 112 -1.60 6.13 4.30
C ASP A 112 -2.61 5.02 3.94
N ALA A 113 -2.18 3.75 3.92
CA ALA A 113 -3.05 2.62 3.63
C ALA A 113 -3.81 2.07 4.86
N TYR A 114 -3.27 2.27 6.08
CA TYR A 114 -3.87 1.78 7.32
C TYR A 114 -4.33 2.88 8.28
N GLY A 115 -3.83 4.11 8.15
CA GLY A 115 -4.14 5.23 9.05
C GLY A 115 -5.59 5.76 8.96
N ARG A 116 -6.44 5.16 8.14
CA ARG A 116 -7.85 5.50 7.98
C ARG A 116 -8.80 4.31 8.17
N GLY A 117 -8.36 3.27 8.84
CA GLY A 117 -9.17 2.10 9.16
C GLY A 117 -9.89 2.27 10.50
N GLU A 118 -11.22 2.32 10.48
CA GLU A 118 -12.19 2.08 11.54
C GLU A 118 -12.59 3.21 12.51
N GLU A 119 -11.86 4.31 12.66
CA GLU A 119 -12.30 5.34 13.64
C GLU A 119 -13.18 6.48 13.07
N ASP A 120 -13.26 6.64 11.74
CA ASP A 120 -13.96 7.78 11.13
C ASP A 120 -15.41 7.51 10.67
N TYR A 121 -15.93 6.29 10.82
CA TYR A 121 -17.30 5.98 10.39
C TYR A 121 -18.37 6.16 11.46
N THR A 122 -18.01 6.43 12.70
CA THR A 122 -18.95 6.60 13.82
C THR A 122 -19.39 8.04 14.09
N SER A 123 -18.91 9.02 13.32
CA SER A 123 -19.20 10.45 13.56
C SER A 123 -20.07 11.13 12.50
N ILE A 124 -20.72 10.39 11.60
CA ILE A 124 -21.62 10.98 10.57
C ILE A 124 -23.11 10.94 10.95
N ASP A 125 -23.48 10.34 12.06
CA ASP A 125 -24.85 10.34 12.58
C ASP A 125 -24.98 11.29 13.79
N ALA A 126 -24.97 12.60 13.54
CA ALA A 126 -25.52 13.61 14.44
C ALA A 126 -25.97 14.82 13.65
#